data_861646eb983dc30a83d5b3ca6d14dd67
#
_entry.id   861646eb983dc30a83d5b3ca6d14dd67
#
_cell.length_a   1.000
_cell.length_b   1.000
_cell.length_c   1.000
_cell.angle_alpha   90.00
_cell.angle_beta   90.00
_cell.angle_gamma   90.00
#
_symmetry.space_group_name_H-M   'P 1'
#
loop_
_entity.id
_entity.type
_entity.pdbx_description
1 polymer ?
#
loop_
_entity_poly.entity_id
_entity_poly.type
_entity_poly.pdbx_seq_one_letter_code
_entity_poly.pdbx_strand_id
1 'polypeptide(L)'
;MPRRAVKYIGLTAQSFKDLPAEERVNFVLASYNSGIGHVQDAMALAEKYGKDKNVWRDNVEKYILLKANEEYFTDPVCKFGYFRGAETYNFVREITERFEQYKKKIRQ
;
A
#
# COMPACT_ATOMS: atom_id res chain seq x y z
N MET A 1 11.03 11.33 -14.97
CA MET A 1 9.93 10.40 -14.69
C MET A 1 9.02 10.28 -15.92
N PRO A 2 8.63 9.05 -16.32
CA PRO A 2 7.72 8.90 -17.47
C PRO A 2 6.35 9.55 -17.22
N ARG A 3 5.74 10.08 -18.26
CA ARG A 3 4.41 10.71 -18.16
C ARG A 3 3.36 9.81 -17.49
N ARG A 4 3.40 8.51 -17.81
CA ARG A 4 2.47 7.54 -17.23
C ARG A 4 2.60 7.44 -15.72
N ALA A 5 3.84 7.44 -15.22
CA ALA A 5 4.08 7.35 -13.78
C ALA A 5 3.57 8.58 -13.04
N VAL A 6 3.83 9.78 -13.59
CA VAL A 6 3.35 11.03 -12.99
C VAL A 6 1.84 11.07 -12.94
N LYS A 7 1.18 10.72 -14.03
CA LYS A 7 -0.29 10.68 -14.12
C LYS A 7 -0.87 9.65 -13.15
N TYR A 8 -0.27 8.47 -13.09
CA TYR A 8 -0.71 7.40 -12.19
C TYR A 8 -0.59 7.81 -10.72
N ILE A 9 0.53 8.41 -10.35
CA ILE A 9 0.75 8.90 -8.98
C ILE A 9 -0.30 9.95 -8.61
N GLY A 10 -0.61 10.87 -9.53
CA GLY A 10 -1.65 11.87 -9.30
C GLY A 10 -3.03 11.26 -9.06
N LEU A 11 -3.39 10.25 -9.86
CA LEU A 11 -4.68 9.55 -9.70
C LEU A 11 -4.75 8.76 -8.40
N THR A 12 -3.67 8.09 -8.01
CA THR A 12 -3.64 7.33 -6.76
C THR A 12 -3.64 8.25 -5.54
N ALA A 13 -2.93 9.38 -5.60
CA ALA A 13 -2.97 10.38 -4.54
C ALA A 13 -4.38 10.92 -4.33
N GLN A 14 -5.12 11.15 -5.42
CA GLN A 14 -6.52 11.58 -5.35
C GLN A 14 -7.40 10.52 -4.68
N SER A 15 -7.18 9.23 -5.00
CA SER A 15 -7.93 8.12 -4.41
C SER A 15 -7.75 8.01 -2.90
N PHE A 16 -6.61 8.49 -2.38
CA PHE A 16 -6.29 8.41 -0.95
C PHE A 16 -6.27 9.79 -0.28
N LYS A 17 -6.90 10.78 -0.89
CA LYS A 17 -6.87 12.17 -0.40
C LYS A 17 -7.43 12.36 1.01
N ASP A 18 -8.34 11.49 1.42
CA ASP A 18 -8.99 11.59 2.73
C ASP A 18 -8.18 10.95 3.86
N LEU A 19 -7.09 10.27 3.52
CA LEU A 19 -6.21 9.69 4.53
C LEU A 19 -5.25 10.74 5.09
N PRO A 20 -4.79 10.57 6.35
CA PRO A 20 -3.72 11.42 6.87
C PRO A 20 -2.50 11.39 5.93
N ALA A 21 -1.79 12.51 5.84
CA ALA A 21 -0.66 12.63 4.90
C ALA A 21 0.37 11.52 5.09
N GLU A 22 0.67 11.15 6.32
CA GLU A 22 1.63 10.09 6.64
C GLU A 22 1.20 8.74 6.07
N GLU A 23 -0.08 8.42 6.17
CA GLU A 23 -0.62 7.18 5.62
C GLU A 23 -0.75 7.25 4.10
N ARG A 24 -1.16 8.40 3.56
CA ARG A 24 -1.33 8.59 2.12
C ARG A 24 -0.07 8.21 1.34
N VAL A 25 1.10 8.59 1.83
CA VAL A 25 2.39 8.28 1.19
C VAL A 25 2.55 6.77 1.02
N ASN A 26 2.26 6.01 2.08
CA ASN A 26 2.39 4.55 2.04
C ASN A 26 1.50 3.93 0.96
N PHE A 27 0.24 4.35 0.91
CA PHE A 27 -0.73 3.81 -0.06
C PHE A 27 -0.40 4.20 -1.50
N VAL A 28 0.09 5.40 -1.71
CA VAL A 28 0.51 5.86 -3.04
C VAL A 28 1.72 5.07 -3.52
N LEU A 29 2.73 4.88 -2.67
CA LEU A 29 3.91 4.09 -2.99
C LEU A 29 3.54 2.64 -3.31
N ALA A 30 2.70 2.04 -2.49
CA ALA A 30 2.24 0.67 -2.70
C ALA A 30 1.48 0.55 -4.02
N SER A 31 0.60 1.49 -4.30
CA SER A 31 -0.20 1.48 -5.53
C SER A 31 0.67 1.66 -6.77
N TYR A 32 1.69 2.50 -6.69
CA TYR A 32 2.65 2.67 -7.78
C TYR A 32 3.39 1.38 -8.10
N ASN A 33 3.78 0.64 -7.07
CA ASN A 33 4.55 -0.61 -7.23
C ASN A 33 3.66 -1.79 -7.65
N SER A 34 2.47 -1.92 -7.05
CA SER A 34 1.62 -3.10 -7.21
C SER A 34 0.42 -2.92 -8.12
N GLY A 35 -0.01 -1.69 -8.30
CA GLY A 35 -1.32 -1.38 -8.90
C GLY A 35 -2.37 -1.16 -7.82
N ILE A 36 -3.20 -0.14 -8.03
CA ILE A 36 -4.20 0.29 -7.04
C ILE A 36 -5.21 -0.82 -6.70
N GLY A 37 -5.53 -1.68 -7.67
CA GLY A 37 -6.49 -2.77 -7.45
C GLY A 37 -6.05 -3.73 -6.35
N HIS A 38 -4.77 -4.10 -6.34
CA HIS A 38 -4.23 -4.99 -5.30
C HIS A 38 -4.20 -4.32 -3.93
N VAL A 39 -3.94 -3.02 -3.89
CA VAL A 39 -3.98 -2.25 -2.64
C VAL A 39 -5.42 -2.18 -2.11
N GLN A 40 -6.39 -1.95 -2.98
CA GLN A 40 -7.82 -1.94 -2.59
C GLN A 40 -8.26 -3.29 -2.06
N ASP A 41 -7.83 -4.39 -2.68
CA ASP A 41 -8.09 -5.73 -2.17
C ASP A 41 -7.49 -5.94 -0.78
N ALA A 42 -6.26 -5.50 -0.58
CA ALA A 42 -5.58 -5.61 0.72
C ALA A 42 -6.31 -4.80 1.79
N MET A 43 -6.80 -3.61 1.44
CA MET A 43 -7.61 -2.78 2.35
C MET A 43 -8.91 -3.49 2.73
N ALA A 44 -9.59 -4.10 1.77
CA ALA A 44 -10.82 -4.84 2.02
C ALA A 44 -10.58 -6.05 2.92
N LEU A 45 -9.48 -6.77 2.70
CA LEU A 45 -9.09 -7.89 3.57
C LEU A 45 -8.80 -7.40 4.99
N ALA A 46 -8.04 -6.31 5.12
CA ALA A 46 -7.72 -5.74 6.43
C ALA A 46 -9.00 -5.42 7.21
N GLU A 47 -9.95 -4.76 6.57
CA GLU A 47 -11.24 -4.43 7.19
C GLU A 47 -11.99 -5.69 7.62
N LYS A 48 -12.05 -6.70 6.74
CA LYS A 48 -12.73 -7.95 7.02
C LYS A 48 -12.16 -8.67 8.24
N TYR A 49 -10.84 -8.63 8.40
CA TYR A 49 -10.15 -9.33 9.48
C TYR A 49 -9.88 -8.45 10.70
N GLY A 50 -10.58 -7.32 10.83
CA GLY A 50 -10.55 -6.51 12.04
C GLY A 50 -9.36 -5.57 12.17
N LYS A 51 -8.65 -5.32 11.07
CA LYS A 51 -7.55 -4.36 11.03
C LYS A 51 -8.02 -3.04 10.42
N ASP A 52 -7.20 -1.99 10.56
CA ASP A 52 -7.55 -0.67 10.05
C ASP A 52 -7.18 -0.55 8.57
N LYS A 53 -8.19 -0.45 7.71
CA LYS A 53 -7.99 -0.33 6.26
C LYS A 53 -7.31 0.98 5.84
N ASN A 54 -7.23 1.96 6.74
CA ASN A 54 -6.65 3.27 6.47
C ASN A 54 -5.24 3.42 7.02
N VAL A 55 -4.68 2.36 7.62
CA VAL A 55 -3.32 2.32 8.16
C VAL A 55 -2.53 1.26 7.44
N TRP A 56 -1.38 1.65 6.89
CA TRP A 56 -0.54 0.72 6.12
C TRP A 56 0.24 -0.22 7.03
N ARG A 57 1.06 0.33 7.91
CA ARG A 57 1.97 -0.48 8.75
C ARG A 57 1.22 -1.35 9.73
N ASP A 58 1.56 -2.64 9.74
CA ASP A 58 0.97 -3.67 10.59
C ASP A 58 -0.52 -3.91 10.35
N ASN A 59 -1.09 -3.25 9.34
CA ASN A 59 -2.50 -3.40 8.95
C ASN A 59 -2.58 -3.84 7.49
N VAL A 60 -2.71 -2.90 6.55
CA VAL A 60 -2.89 -3.23 5.13
C VAL A 60 -1.66 -3.94 4.56
N GLU A 61 -0.45 -3.57 4.97
CA GLU A 61 0.78 -4.20 4.45
C GLU A 61 0.80 -5.72 4.65
N LYS A 62 0.23 -6.19 5.74
CA LYS A 62 0.13 -7.62 6.03
C LYS A 62 -0.71 -8.34 4.97
N TYR A 63 -1.79 -7.73 4.55
CA TYR A 63 -2.70 -8.35 3.59
C TYR A 63 -2.22 -8.26 2.15
N ILE A 64 -1.34 -7.31 1.83
CA ILE A 64 -0.67 -7.32 0.52
C ILE A 64 0.22 -8.56 0.40
N LEU A 65 0.87 -8.99 1.49
CA LEU A 65 1.64 -10.23 1.53
C LEU A 65 0.72 -11.46 1.45
N LEU A 66 -0.37 -11.44 2.19
CA LEU A 66 -1.27 -12.58 2.27
C LEU A 66 -2.02 -12.85 0.96
N LYS A 67 -2.05 -11.88 0.05
CA LYS A 67 -2.65 -12.09 -1.28
C LYS A 67 -1.92 -13.12 -2.14
N ALA A 68 -0.76 -13.59 -1.73
CA ALA A 68 -0.10 -14.72 -2.38
C ALA A 68 -0.69 -16.06 -1.95
N ASN A 69 -1.45 -16.10 -0.87
CA ASN A 69 -2.06 -17.33 -0.33
C ASN A 69 -3.48 -17.49 -0.85
N GLU A 70 -3.80 -18.69 -1.31
CA GLU A 70 -5.10 -19.02 -1.90
C GLU A 70 -6.26 -18.66 -0.98
N GLU A 71 -6.12 -18.90 0.32
CA GLU A 71 -7.13 -18.58 1.33
C GLU A 71 -7.55 -17.11 1.27
N TYR A 72 -6.62 -16.21 0.95
CA TYR A 72 -6.89 -14.78 0.93
C TYR A 72 -7.21 -14.25 -0.46
N PHE A 73 -6.47 -14.65 -1.50
CA PHE A 73 -6.73 -14.06 -2.82
C PHE A 73 -8.02 -14.56 -3.46
N THR A 74 -8.56 -15.70 -3.00
CA THR A 74 -9.87 -16.19 -3.45
C THR A 74 -11.03 -15.66 -2.63
N ASP A 75 -10.76 -14.87 -1.58
CA ASP A 75 -11.81 -14.28 -0.75
C ASP A 75 -12.72 -13.40 -1.62
N PRO A 76 -14.06 -13.45 -1.39
CA PRO A 76 -14.99 -12.63 -2.18
C PRO A 76 -14.73 -11.13 -2.16
N VAL A 77 -14.04 -10.60 -1.15
CA VAL A 77 -13.72 -9.17 -1.11
C VAL A 77 -12.58 -8.80 -2.05
N CYS A 78 -11.80 -9.79 -2.53
CA CYS A 78 -10.73 -9.56 -3.49
C CYS A 78 -11.28 -9.59 -4.92
N LYS A 79 -11.03 -8.53 -5.68
CA LYS A 79 -11.49 -8.40 -7.07
C LYS A 79 -10.39 -8.72 -8.07
N PHE A 80 -9.12 -8.67 -7.65
CA PHE A 80 -7.97 -8.76 -8.55
C PHE A 80 -7.14 -10.03 -8.35
N GLY A 81 -7.55 -10.93 -7.45
CA GLY A 81 -6.95 -12.25 -7.31
C GLY A 81 -5.54 -12.27 -6.76
N TYR A 82 -4.78 -13.26 -7.21
CA TYR A 82 -3.42 -13.51 -6.75
C TYR A 82 -2.50 -12.31 -6.97
N PHE A 83 -1.67 -12.04 -5.96
CA PHE A 83 -0.60 -11.04 -6.07
C PHE A 83 0.57 -11.42 -5.16
N ARG A 84 1.78 -11.43 -5.72
CA ARG A 84 3.00 -11.66 -4.95
C ARG A 84 3.47 -10.34 -4.34
N GLY A 85 3.02 -10.06 -3.12
CA GLY A 85 3.18 -8.75 -2.50
C GLY A 85 4.50 -8.48 -1.80
N ALA A 86 5.44 -9.44 -1.77
CA ALA A 86 6.71 -9.27 -1.05
C ALA A 86 7.51 -8.06 -1.54
N GLU A 87 7.59 -7.86 -2.85
CA GLU A 87 8.30 -6.71 -3.43
C GLU A 87 7.68 -5.39 -3.01
N THR A 88 6.35 -5.29 -3.07
CA THR A 88 5.62 -4.08 -2.67
C THR A 88 5.80 -3.80 -1.18
N TYR A 89 5.68 -4.82 -0.36
CA TYR A 89 5.90 -4.72 1.08
C TYR A 89 7.28 -4.14 1.39
N ASN A 90 8.31 -4.71 0.80
CA ASN A 90 9.69 -4.29 1.03
C ASN A 90 9.95 -2.89 0.46
N PHE A 91 9.40 -2.58 -0.71
CA PHE A 91 9.54 -1.29 -1.38
C PHE A 91 9.04 -0.15 -0.48
N VAL A 92 7.83 -0.29 0.05
CA VAL A 92 7.25 0.74 0.92
C VAL A 92 8.04 0.88 2.22
N ARG A 93 8.43 -0.24 2.83
CA ARG A 93 9.22 -0.21 4.07
C ARG A 93 10.57 0.47 3.87
N GLU A 94 11.29 0.11 2.82
CA GLU A 94 12.60 0.72 2.55
C GLU A 94 12.51 2.23 2.37
N ILE A 95 11.55 2.69 1.57
CA ILE A 95 11.42 4.12 1.30
C ILE A 95 11.01 4.88 2.55
N THR A 96 10.04 4.37 3.30
CA THR A 96 9.57 5.06 4.50
C THR A 96 10.61 5.05 5.61
N GLU A 97 11.38 3.99 5.77
CA GLU A 97 12.46 3.94 6.75
C GLU A 97 13.59 4.92 6.41
N ARG A 98 13.97 5.01 5.12
CA ARG A 98 14.96 6.01 4.68
C ARG A 98 14.48 7.42 4.93
N PHE A 99 13.20 7.67 4.69
CA PHE A 99 12.62 8.99 4.91
C PHE A 99 12.64 9.36 6.41
N GLU A 100 12.33 8.42 7.29
CA GLU A 100 12.41 8.63 8.73
C GLU A 100 13.84 8.92 9.19
N GLN A 101 14.82 8.18 8.68
CA GLN A 101 16.23 8.43 8.98
C GLN A 101 16.67 9.81 8.52
N TYR A 102 16.24 10.22 7.33
CA TYR A 102 16.53 11.54 6.78
C TYR A 102 15.97 12.65 7.66
N LYS A 103 14.74 12.52 8.12
CA LYS A 103 14.12 13.47 9.04
C LYS A 103 14.92 13.62 10.34
N LYS A 104 15.38 12.51 10.88
CA LYS A 104 16.21 12.53 12.11
C LYS A 104 17.50 13.29 11.90
N LYS A 105 18.16 13.12 10.76
CA LYS A 105 19.40 13.85 10.46
C LYS A 105 19.17 15.35 10.36
N ILE A 106 18.09 15.78 9.77
CA ILE A 106 17.78 17.22 9.63
C ILE A 106 17.51 17.86 10.99
N ARG A 107 16.90 17.13 11.92
CA ARG A 107 16.56 17.65 13.25
C ARG A 107 17.74 17.74 14.21
N GLN A 108 18.85 17.14 13.89
CA GLN A 108 20.09 17.23 14.67
C GLN A 108 20.87 18.53 14.33
#